data_64c470d8b1a6aacf219b63fb1e34cbc5
#
_entry.id   64c470d8b1a6aacf219b63fb1e34cbc5
#
_cell.length_a   1.000
_cell.length_b   1.000
_cell.length_c   1.000
_cell.angle_alpha   90.00
_cell.angle_beta   90.00
_cell.angle_gamma   90.00
#
_symmetry.space_group_name_H-M   'P 1'
#
loop_
_entity.id
_entity.type
_entity.pdbx_description
1 polymer ?
#
loop_
_entity_poly.entity_id
_entity_poly.type
_entity_poly.pdbx_seq_one_letter_code
_entity_poly.pdbx_strand_id
1 'polypeptide(L)'
;MSSFKKNAFTYATIVALGGFVFGLDAALISGAFKFITAEFNLNEWQVGALGFGPGIGVLVALPLAAWGSNKYGRKATLKVIAALYLISALGSAFAPSYVTLLAARFLGGLAFSSITLAAMYIGEISPAKWRGKLVSMTQINIVIGLTAAYFINYWILQATSSDAEWVTSIGLKEYTWRWMLGIEIIPALIWFGLLYTVPRSPAWLVYKGKHEEAKQTLKKVIPENEIEIQVAEMQQSVSEGNQDRSVGSQLKEIFSSKMSIIAVVALTMALVQQFTGINAVLTYAPTVMEQLGLGEQAAFQQAIWIGLVSVIFTVLSLVLIDKVGRRPMMIWGLVWVVLSLGICAYGFGTAKYEVTEKAISEMQDIPEINKLTTLVGKQYATDIEFKEAVKGVMGEISARDNSSTFLQKSAVLNAALILFGILSFIAAFHFSVGPIMWVLLSEIFPISLRGIAIPFFALISSVISALTQFFFPWQLANMGASSIFLFYGGIVFVGLIILYKYLPETKNLTIEEIQAKLEKK
;
A
#
# COMPACT_ATOMS: atom_id res chain seq x y z
N MET A 1 16.63 -2.53 30.47
CA MET A 1 17.18 -2.42 29.10
C MET A 1 18.43 -1.54 29.18
N SER A 2 19.59 -1.95 28.65
CA SER A 2 20.78 -1.09 28.63
C SER A 2 20.54 0.18 27.83
N SER A 3 21.22 1.28 28.17
CA SER A 3 21.01 2.61 27.55
C SER A 3 21.12 2.57 26.01
N PHE A 4 22.11 1.86 25.48
CA PHE A 4 22.30 1.74 24.01
C PHE A 4 21.17 0.96 23.32
N LYS A 5 20.59 -0.07 23.97
CA LYS A 5 19.41 -0.78 23.40
C LYS A 5 18.18 0.12 23.35
N LYS A 6 17.97 0.94 24.39
CA LYS A 6 16.89 1.91 24.44
C LYS A 6 17.04 2.95 23.31
N ASN A 7 18.24 3.47 23.11
CA ASN A 7 18.52 4.43 22.06
C ASN A 7 18.32 3.85 20.65
N ALA A 8 18.85 2.64 20.39
CA ALA A 8 18.65 1.97 19.10
C ALA A 8 17.17 1.76 18.80
N PHE A 9 16.39 1.30 19.77
CA PHE A 9 14.94 1.13 19.65
C PHE A 9 14.24 2.48 19.39
N THR A 10 14.59 3.53 20.16
CA THR A 10 14.00 4.88 19.99
C THR A 10 14.28 5.45 18.61
N TYR A 11 15.53 5.38 18.12
CA TYR A 11 15.88 5.90 16.81
C TYR A 11 15.21 5.10 15.67
N ALA A 12 15.14 3.78 15.82
CA ALA A 12 14.43 2.93 14.87
C ALA A 12 12.92 3.26 14.83
N THR A 13 12.29 3.46 16.01
CA THR A 13 10.87 3.85 16.10
C THR A 13 10.62 5.20 15.43
N ILE A 14 11.44 6.22 15.72
CA ILE A 14 11.30 7.55 15.10
C ILE A 14 11.38 7.45 13.57
N VAL A 15 12.35 6.70 13.04
CA VAL A 15 12.51 6.56 11.59
C VAL A 15 11.40 5.70 10.99
N ALA A 16 10.95 4.65 11.68
CA ALA A 16 9.84 3.80 11.25
C ALA A 16 8.49 4.53 11.20
N LEU A 17 8.31 5.67 11.90
CA LEU A 17 7.13 6.53 11.75
C LEU A 17 6.93 7.03 10.32
N GLY A 18 7.99 7.08 9.49
CA GLY A 18 7.83 7.32 8.05
C GLY A 18 6.94 6.28 7.35
N GLY A 19 6.96 5.02 7.84
CA GLY A 19 6.01 4.01 7.39
C GLY A 19 4.57 4.32 7.81
N PHE A 20 4.37 4.85 9.02
CA PHE A 20 3.04 5.28 9.48
C PHE A 20 2.48 6.41 8.61
N VAL A 21 3.27 7.46 8.34
CA VAL A 21 2.84 8.57 7.48
C VAL A 21 2.52 8.08 6.07
N PHE A 22 3.36 7.19 5.51
CA PHE A 22 3.07 6.55 4.23
C PHE A 22 1.73 5.79 4.21
N GLY A 23 1.51 4.92 5.21
CA GLY A 23 0.27 4.14 5.30
C GLY A 23 -0.96 5.03 5.47
N LEU A 24 -0.81 6.12 6.23
CA LEU A 24 -1.85 7.11 6.43
C LEU A 24 -2.19 7.83 5.11
N ASP A 25 -1.19 8.40 4.41
CA ASP A 25 -1.38 9.10 3.13
C ASP A 25 -2.01 8.19 2.06
N ALA A 26 -1.54 6.94 1.96
CA ALA A 26 -2.03 5.99 0.98
C ALA A 26 -3.53 5.65 1.16
N ALA A 27 -4.04 5.70 2.40
CA ALA A 27 -5.42 5.29 2.69
C ALA A 27 -6.38 6.47 2.97
N LEU A 28 -5.91 7.65 3.40
CA LEU A 28 -6.79 8.80 3.64
C LEU A 28 -7.58 9.20 2.39
N ILE A 29 -6.96 9.15 1.21
CA ILE A 29 -7.62 9.47 -0.05
C ILE A 29 -8.84 8.60 -0.32
N SER A 30 -8.89 7.37 0.21
CA SER A 30 -9.98 6.43 -0.02
C SER A 30 -11.34 6.96 0.45
N GLY A 31 -11.38 7.64 1.58
CA GLY A 31 -12.60 8.28 2.08
C GLY A 31 -12.94 9.58 1.36
N ALA A 32 -11.96 10.23 0.77
CA ALA A 32 -12.11 11.53 0.14
C ALA A 32 -12.62 11.45 -1.31
N PHE A 33 -12.44 10.33 -2.02
CA PHE A 33 -12.75 10.22 -3.45
C PHE A 33 -14.17 10.65 -3.83
N LYS A 34 -15.18 10.20 -3.09
CA LYS A 34 -16.57 10.55 -3.37
C LYS A 34 -16.80 12.06 -3.33
N PHE A 35 -16.32 12.71 -2.29
CA PHE A 35 -16.48 14.15 -2.09
C PHE A 35 -15.68 14.96 -3.12
N ILE A 36 -14.46 14.55 -3.42
CA ILE A 36 -13.62 15.17 -4.46
C ILE A 36 -14.26 15.04 -5.84
N THR A 37 -14.81 13.84 -6.13
CA THR A 37 -15.50 13.56 -7.39
C THR A 37 -16.72 14.44 -7.57
N ALA A 38 -17.51 14.63 -6.53
CA ALA A 38 -18.69 15.51 -6.56
C ALA A 38 -18.28 16.99 -6.70
N GLU A 39 -17.27 17.47 -5.95
CA GLU A 39 -16.86 18.88 -5.99
C GLU A 39 -16.24 19.28 -7.32
N PHE A 40 -15.36 18.45 -7.90
CA PHE A 40 -14.68 18.75 -9.15
C PHE A 40 -15.32 18.12 -10.39
N ASN A 41 -16.44 17.42 -10.23
CA ASN A 41 -17.16 16.71 -11.30
C ASN A 41 -16.25 15.78 -12.11
N LEU A 42 -15.52 14.88 -11.42
CA LEU A 42 -14.51 14.03 -12.03
C LEU A 42 -15.12 12.81 -12.73
N ASN A 43 -14.50 12.41 -13.84
CA ASN A 43 -14.75 11.12 -14.47
C ASN A 43 -13.82 10.02 -13.89
N GLU A 44 -14.05 8.75 -14.30
CA GLU A 44 -13.32 7.59 -13.77
C GLU A 44 -11.81 7.69 -14.02
N TRP A 45 -11.38 8.26 -15.16
CA TRP A 45 -9.97 8.46 -15.50
C TRP A 45 -9.30 9.50 -14.60
N GLN A 46 -10.01 10.56 -14.27
CA GLN A 46 -9.51 11.59 -13.35
C GLN A 46 -9.42 11.07 -11.92
N VAL A 47 -10.40 10.27 -11.48
CA VAL A 47 -10.35 9.58 -10.17
C VAL A 47 -9.19 8.58 -10.15
N GLY A 48 -9.03 7.80 -11.21
CA GLY A 48 -7.90 6.89 -11.37
C GLY A 48 -6.55 7.61 -11.32
N ALA A 49 -6.45 8.79 -11.95
CA ALA A 49 -5.23 9.61 -11.94
C ALA A 49 -4.87 10.11 -10.53
N LEU A 50 -5.85 10.42 -9.68
CA LEU A 50 -5.59 10.78 -8.27
C LEU A 50 -5.00 9.61 -7.47
N GLY A 51 -5.46 8.39 -7.71
CA GLY A 51 -4.87 7.17 -7.12
C GLY A 51 -3.49 6.84 -7.71
N PHE A 52 -3.30 7.07 -9.02
CA PHE A 52 -2.07 6.83 -9.75
C PHE A 52 -0.96 7.88 -9.47
N GLY A 53 -1.34 9.12 -9.18
CA GLY A 53 -0.42 10.26 -9.01
C GLY A 53 0.76 9.97 -8.07
N PRO A 54 0.52 9.45 -6.85
CA PRO A 54 1.61 9.01 -5.97
C PRO A 54 2.49 7.91 -6.57
N GLY A 55 1.92 7.00 -7.36
CA GLY A 55 2.65 5.93 -8.04
C GLY A 55 3.72 6.46 -8.99
N ILE A 56 3.41 7.49 -9.80
CA ILE A 56 4.42 8.15 -10.65
C ILE A 56 5.48 8.83 -9.78
N GLY A 57 5.06 9.51 -8.71
CA GLY A 57 5.98 10.15 -7.78
C GLY A 57 7.02 9.18 -7.23
N VAL A 58 6.62 7.97 -6.82
CA VAL A 58 7.52 6.91 -6.35
C VAL A 58 8.57 6.55 -7.40
N LEU A 59 8.17 6.38 -8.67
CA LEU A 59 9.10 6.01 -9.74
C LEU A 59 10.23 7.04 -9.91
N VAL A 60 9.88 8.31 -9.80
CA VAL A 60 10.85 9.43 -9.84
C VAL A 60 11.66 9.51 -8.55
N ALA A 61 11.02 9.25 -7.40
CA ALA A 61 11.63 9.38 -6.08
C ALA A 61 12.74 8.36 -5.80
N LEU A 62 12.57 7.11 -6.24
CA LEU A 62 13.52 6.05 -5.92
C LEU A 62 14.97 6.36 -6.34
N PRO A 63 15.26 6.75 -7.60
CA PRO A 63 16.61 7.15 -7.99
C PRO A 63 17.09 8.43 -7.31
N LEU A 64 16.20 9.41 -7.10
CA LEU A 64 16.55 10.66 -6.42
C LEU A 64 16.88 10.44 -4.94
N ALA A 65 16.11 9.59 -4.25
CA ALA A 65 16.37 9.24 -2.85
C ALA A 65 17.69 8.45 -2.69
N ALA A 66 17.98 7.54 -3.61
CA ALA A 66 19.26 6.82 -3.63
C ALA A 66 20.43 7.80 -3.81
N TRP A 67 20.36 8.69 -4.80
CA TRP A 67 21.38 9.72 -5.03
C TRP A 67 21.53 10.66 -3.82
N GLY A 68 20.44 11.21 -3.30
CA GLY A 68 20.44 12.09 -2.14
C GLY A 68 20.99 11.42 -0.88
N SER A 69 20.59 10.16 -0.65
CA SER A 69 21.06 9.35 0.46
C SER A 69 22.58 9.10 0.43
N ASN A 70 23.15 8.88 -0.75
CA ASN A 70 24.59 8.70 -0.90
C ASN A 70 25.36 10.03 -0.79
N LYS A 71 24.81 11.11 -1.34
CA LYS A 71 25.46 12.43 -1.35
C LYS A 71 25.38 13.14 0.00
N TYR A 72 24.17 13.23 0.58
CA TYR A 72 23.89 14.04 1.77
C TYR A 72 23.66 13.21 3.05
N GLY A 73 23.49 11.90 2.91
CA GLY A 73 23.27 10.94 4.00
C GLY A 73 21.78 10.70 4.27
N ARG A 74 21.51 9.55 4.91
CA ARG A 74 20.16 9.04 5.15
C ARG A 74 19.29 10.03 5.94
N LYS A 75 19.82 10.59 7.04
CA LYS A 75 19.10 11.58 7.88
C LYS A 75 18.68 12.83 7.11
N ALA A 76 19.57 13.40 6.29
CA ALA A 76 19.26 14.60 5.53
C ALA A 76 18.17 14.32 4.49
N THR A 77 18.28 13.19 3.78
CA THR A 77 17.30 12.77 2.77
C THR A 77 15.95 12.47 3.41
N LEU A 78 15.91 11.79 4.57
CA LEU A 78 14.66 11.56 5.32
C LEU A 78 13.97 12.86 5.73
N LYS A 79 14.73 13.89 6.12
CA LYS A 79 14.14 15.21 6.43
C LYS A 79 13.53 15.88 5.21
N VAL A 80 14.17 15.78 4.05
CA VAL A 80 13.59 16.29 2.79
C VAL A 80 12.30 15.53 2.45
N ILE A 81 12.31 14.21 2.59
CA ILE A 81 11.13 13.35 2.38
C ILE A 81 10.00 13.74 3.34
N ALA A 82 10.29 13.94 4.63
CA ALA A 82 9.28 14.37 5.60
C ALA A 82 8.71 15.78 5.30
N ALA A 83 9.54 16.69 4.79
CA ALA A 83 9.08 17.98 4.30
C ALA A 83 8.16 17.84 3.07
N LEU A 84 8.46 16.90 2.16
CA LEU A 84 7.60 16.62 1.00
C LEU A 84 6.23 16.08 1.43
N TYR A 85 6.16 15.18 2.43
CA TYR A 85 4.87 14.76 3.00
C TYR A 85 4.08 15.95 3.55
N LEU A 86 4.73 16.81 4.33
CA LEU A 86 4.06 17.98 4.89
C LEU A 86 3.55 18.94 3.80
N ILE A 87 4.35 19.18 2.75
CA ILE A 87 3.95 20.05 1.61
C ILE A 87 2.81 19.38 0.84
N SER A 88 2.87 18.06 0.62
CA SER A 88 1.80 17.29 -0.03
C SER A 88 0.49 17.35 0.76
N ALA A 89 0.54 17.13 2.08
CA ALA A 89 -0.64 17.17 2.94
C ALA A 89 -1.28 18.57 2.96
N LEU A 90 -0.47 19.63 3.09
CA LEU A 90 -0.94 21.02 2.99
C LEU A 90 -1.53 21.31 1.60
N GLY A 91 -0.80 20.94 0.54
CA GLY A 91 -1.24 21.15 -0.84
C GLY A 91 -2.53 20.39 -1.16
N SER A 92 -2.71 19.18 -0.61
CA SER A 92 -3.93 18.39 -0.78
C SER A 92 -5.10 18.99 -0.01
N ALA A 93 -4.91 19.34 1.26
CA ALA A 93 -5.98 19.90 2.10
C ALA A 93 -6.52 21.23 1.57
N PHE A 94 -5.66 22.07 1.00
CA PHE A 94 -6.01 23.41 0.50
C PHE A 94 -6.11 23.48 -1.03
N ALA A 95 -6.20 22.35 -1.73
CA ALA A 95 -6.28 22.32 -3.18
C ALA A 95 -7.54 23.06 -3.71
N PRO A 96 -7.40 24.12 -4.51
CA PRO A 96 -8.54 24.85 -5.08
C PRO A 96 -9.07 24.20 -6.37
N SER A 97 -8.35 23.23 -6.94
CA SER A 97 -8.71 22.58 -8.19
C SER A 97 -8.19 21.14 -8.25
N TYR A 98 -8.77 20.35 -9.15
CA TYR A 98 -8.29 18.99 -9.45
C TYR A 98 -6.79 18.94 -9.78
N VAL A 99 -6.30 19.87 -10.62
CA VAL A 99 -4.89 19.88 -11.06
C VAL A 99 -3.94 20.14 -9.89
N THR A 100 -4.30 21.06 -9.00
CA THR A 100 -3.48 21.33 -7.79
C THR A 100 -3.50 20.17 -6.82
N LEU A 101 -4.64 19.49 -6.67
CA LEU A 101 -4.73 18.28 -5.88
C LEU A 101 -3.86 17.16 -6.47
N LEU A 102 -3.94 16.92 -7.79
CA LEU A 102 -3.12 15.92 -8.47
C LEU A 102 -1.62 16.20 -8.32
N ALA A 103 -1.22 17.47 -8.45
CA ALA A 103 0.17 17.88 -8.22
C ALA A 103 0.63 17.64 -6.78
N ALA A 104 -0.23 17.94 -5.79
CA ALA A 104 0.05 17.66 -4.38
C ALA A 104 0.20 16.15 -4.13
N ARG A 105 -0.69 15.31 -4.70
CA ARG A 105 -0.60 13.85 -4.61
C ARG A 105 0.68 13.30 -5.25
N PHE A 106 1.11 13.87 -6.38
CA PHE A 106 2.40 13.52 -6.99
C PHE A 106 3.59 13.83 -6.05
N LEU A 107 3.57 14.99 -5.37
CA LEU A 107 4.59 15.33 -4.37
C LEU A 107 4.59 14.35 -3.18
N GLY A 108 3.42 13.91 -2.72
CA GLY A 108 3.28 12.83 -1.74
C GLY A 108 3.95 11.54 -2.21
N GLY A 109 3.76 11.19 -3.49
CA GLY A 109 4.43 10.06 -4.12
C GLY A 109 5.96 10.16 -4.10
N LEU A 110 6.53 11.35 -4.27
CA LEU A 110 7.97 11.55 -4.09
C LEU A 110 8.43 11.19 -2.66
N ALA A 111 7.58 11.42 -1.68
CA ALA A 111 7.88 11.10 -0.28
C ALA A 111 7.76 9.58 0.03
N PHE A 112 7.12 8.79 -0.82
CA PHE A 112 6.96 7.34 -0.61
C PHE A 112 8.28 6.56 -0.60
N SER A 113 9.37 7.14 -1.11
CA SER A 113 10.73 6.60 -0.94
C SER A 113 11.17 6.49 0.54
N SER A 114 10.41 7.07 1.47
CA SER A 114 10.62 6.98 2.92
C SER A 114 10.74 5.54 3.41
N ILE A 115 9.95 4.60 2.86
CA ILE A 115 9.92 3.20 3.29
C ILE A 115 11.29 2.55 3.09
N THR A 116 11.84 2.66 1.89
CA THR A 116 13.13 2.07 1.54
C THR A 116 14.26 2.71 2.34
N LEU A 117 14.24 4.04 2.46
CA LEU A 117 15.30 4.77 3.15
C LEU A 117 15.23 4.57 4.67
N ALA A 118 14.03 4.47 5.24
CA ALA A 118 13.84 4.14 6.65
C ALA A 118 14.38 2.75 6.98
N ALA A 119 14.03 1.73 6.18
CA ALA A 119 14.55 0.38 6.35
C ALA A 119 16.09 0.33 6.27
N MET A 120 16.68 1.06 5.33
CA MET A 120 18.14 1.20 5.18
C MET A 120 18.76 1.84 6.43
N TYR A 121 18.27 3.00 6.87
CA TYR A 121 18.79 3.69 8.05
C TYR A 121 18.67 2.83 9.30
N ILE A 122 17.51 2.18 9.53
CA ILE A 122 17.28 1.29 10.68
C ILE A 122 18.25 0.12 10.63
N GLY A 123 18.48 -0.47 9.46
CA GLY A 123 19.46 -1.54 9.26
C GLY A 123 20.90 -1.13 9.62
N GLU A 124 21.28 0.11 9.29
CA GLU A 124 22.61 0.67 9.54
C GLU A 124 22.87 1.06 11.00
N ILE A 125 21.84 1.44 11.77
CA ILE A 125 21.97 1.87 13.16
C ILE A 125 21.66 0.77 14.18
N SER A 126 21.09 -0.34 13.72
CA SER A 126 20.62 -1.41 14.61
C SER A 126 21.71 -2.43 14.92
N PRO A 127 21.80 -2.87 16.21
CA PRO A 127 22.62 -4.02 16.55
C PRO A 127 22.26 -5.26 15.73
N ALA A 128 23.24 -6.04 15.27
CA ALA A 128 23.04 -7.19 14.39
C ALA A 128 21.94 -8.16 14.88
N LYS A 129 21.93 -8.46 16.19
CA LYS A 129 20.94 -9.35 16.85
C LYS A 129 19.49 -8.87 16.71
N TRP A 130 19.23 -7.54 16.59
CA TRP A 130 17.90 -6.95 16.59
C TRP A 130 17.51 -6.34 15.24
N ARG A 131 18.46 -6.29 14.30
CA ARG A 131 18.31 -5.59 13.00
C ARG A 131 17.02 -5.97 12.26
N GLY A 132 16.78 -7.26 12.07
CA GLY A 132 15.59 -7.72 11.36
C GLY A 132 14.29 -7.28 12.03
N LYS A 133 14.21 -7.39 13.38
CA LYS A 133 13.02 -6.97 14.14
C LYS A 133 12.78 -5.47 14.06
N LEU A 134 13.85 -4.66 14.12
CA LEU A 134 13.73 -3.21 14.07
C LEU A 134 13.36 -2.71 12.65
N VAL A 135 13.91 -3.33 11.60
CA VAL A 135 13.51 -3.05 10.21
C VAL A 135 12.05 -3.40 9.97
N SER A 136 11.57 -4.54 10.51
CA SER A 136 10.16 -4.94 10.39
C SER A 136 9.17 -3.94 11.03
N MET A 137 9.64 -3.09 11.95
CA MET A 137 8.79 -2.01 12.52
C MET A 137 8.27 -1.06 11.43
N THR A 138 9.02 -0.84 10.36
CA THR A 138 8.56 -0.01 9.24
C THR A 138 7.30 -0.61 8.61
N GLN A 139 7.30 -1.93 8.35
CA GLN A 139 6.14 -2.61 7.77
C GLN A 139 4.93 -2.60 8.70
N ILE A 140 5.13 -2.80 10.00
CA ILE A 140 4.06 -2.72 10.99
C ILE A 140 3.47 -1.30 11.03
N ASN A 141 4.31 -0.28 11.02
CA ASN A 141 3.87 1.11 11.02
C ASN A 141 3.06 1.47 9.77
N ILE A 142 3.38 0.90 8.58
CA ILE A 142 2.60 1.10 7.35
C ILE A 142 1.15 0.64 7.58
N VAL A 143 0.94 -0.58 8.04
CA VAL A 143 -0.42 -1.11 8.22
C VAL A 143 -1.16 -0.44 9.39
N ILE A 144 -0.46 0.03 10.41
CA ILE A 144 -1.05 0.86 11.49
C ILE A 144 -1.50 2.20 10.92
N GLY A 145 -0.68 2.87 10.10
CA GLY A 145 -1.03 4.15 9.45
C GLY A 145 -2.25 4.00 8.54
N LEU A 146 -2.28 2.95 7.73
CA LEU A 146 -3.41 2.60 6.87
C LEU A 146 -4.69 2.38 7.69
N THR A 147 -4.59 1.65 8.80
CA THR A 147 -5.73 1.41 9.69
C THR A 147 -6.22 2.71 10.33
N ALA A 148 -5.28 3.55 10.79
CA ALA A 148 -5.60 4.86 11.36
C ALA A 148 -6.35 5.75 10.35
N ALA A 149 -5.98 5.71 9.07
CA ALA A 149 -6.66 6.45 8.01
C ALA A 149 -8.13 6.05 7.88
N TYR A 150 -8.43 4.75 7.90
CA TYR A 150 -9.82 4.27 7.84
C TYR A 150 -10.63 4.70 9.06
N PHE A 151 -10.05 4.64 10.26
CA PHE A 151 -10.69 5.16 11.47
C PHE A 151 -10.95 6.66 11.38
N ILE A 152 -9.98 7.44 10.92
CA ILE A 152 -10.09 8.89 10.77
C ILE A 152 -11.18 9.24 9.77
N ASN A 153 -11.17 8.61 8.60
CA ASN A 153 -12.18 8.83 7.57
C ASN A 153 -13.59 8.52 8.08
N TYR A 154 -13.78 7.38 8.73
CA TYR A 154 -15.05 7.02 9.35
C TYR A 154 -15.49 8.03 10.41
N TRP A 155 -14.57 8.45 11.27
CA TRP A 155 -14.87 9.37 12.36
C TRP A 155 -15.23 10.76 11.84
N ILE A 156 -14.52 11.26 10.84
CA ILE A 156 -14.85 12.53 10.18
C ILE A 156 -16.24 12.44 9.54
N LEU A 157 -16.53 11.36 8.78
CA LEU A 157 -17.83 11.15 8.18
C LEU A 157 -18.96 11.10 9.24
N GLN A 158 -18.72 10.37 10.34
CA GLN A 158 -19.69 10.30 11.44
C GLN A 158 -19.92 11.67 12.08
N ALA A 159 -18.87 12.46 12.25
CA ALA A 159 -18.95 13.80 12.81
C ALA A 159 -19.76 14.76 11.92
N THR A 160 -19.72 14.62 10.59
CA THR A 160 -20.54 15.44 9.67
C THR A 160 -22.05 15.24 9.86
N SER A 161 -22.48 14.11 10.42
CA SER A 161 -23.89 13.85 10.74
C SER A 161 -24.36 14.53 12.02
N SER A 162 -23.45 15.14 12.80
CA SER A 162 -23.76 15.85 14.04
C SER A 162 -24.14 17.31 13.77
N ASP A 163 -25.08 17.83 14.55
CA ASP A 163 -25.44 19.26 14.56
C ASP A 163 -24.70 20.05 15.65
N ALA A 164 -23.61 19.49 16.18
CA ALA A 164 -22.80 20.16 17.19
C ALA A 164 -22.15 21.46 16.65
N GLU A 165 -22.14 22.50 17.46
CA GLU A 165 -21.66 23.83 17.11
C GLU A 165 -20.21 23.82 16.56
N TRP A 166 -19.33 22.98 17.12
CA TRP A 166 -17.96 22.86 16.63
C TRP A 166 -17.87 22.34 15.19
N VAL A 167 -18.80 21.44 14.76
CA VAL A 167 -18.82 20.89 13.39
C VAL A 167 -19.08 22.00 12.37
N THR A 168 -20.01 22.89 12.71
CA THR A 168 -20.36 24.04 11.86
C THR A 168 -19.27 25.10 11.90
N SER A 169 -18.67 25.36 13.09
CA SER A 169 -17.65 26.40 13.25
C SER A 169 -16.37 26.14 12.47
N ILE A 170 -15.99 24.87 12.28
CA ILE A 170 -14.81 24.49 11.47
C ILE A 170 -15.15 24.14 10.02
N GLY A 171 -16.44 24.25 9.62
CA GLY A 171 -16.88 23.92 8.27
C GLY A 171 -16.69 22.43 7.89
N LEU A 172 -16.86 21.50 8.87
CA LEU A 172 -16.56 20.09 8.66
C LEU A 172 -17.45 19.46 7.59
N LYS A 173 -18.74 19.84 7.54
CA LYS A 173 -19.70 19.35 6.52
C LYS A 173 -19.35 19.86 5.11
N GLU A 174 -18.91 21.11 5.02
CA GLU A 174 -18.59 21.77 3.75
C GLU A 174 -17.24 21.32 3.17
N TYR A 175 -16.25 21.10 4.06
CA TYR A 175 -14.87 20.77 3.68
C TYR A 175 -14.47 19.35 4.10
N THR A 176 -15.38 18.38 4.09
CA THR A 176 -15.18 17.02 4.62
C THR A 176 -13.89 16.37 4.11
N TRP A 177 -13.67 16.30 2.80
CA TRP A 177 -12.50 15.65 2.23
C TRP A 177 -11.19 16.42 2.52
N ARG A 178 -11.28 17.75 2.68
CA ARG A 178 -10.12 18.56 3.05
C ARG A 178 -9.66 18.26 4.46
N TRP A 179 -10.60 18.03 5.38
CA TRP A 179 -10.30 17.57 6.72
C TRP A 179 -9.74 16.15 6.72
N MET A 180 -10.29 15.23 5.89
CA MET A 180 -9.76 13.86 5.75
C MET A 180 -8.29 13.88 5.32
N LEU A 181 -7.93 14.63 4.28
CA LEU A 181 -6.55 14.72 3.82
C LEU A 181 -5.66 15.59 4.72
N GLY A 182 -6.24 16.65 5.33
CA GLY A 182 -5.50 17.60 6.16
C GLY A 182 -5.00 17.02 7.48
N ILE A 183 -5.64 15.97 8.01
CA ILE A 183 -5.22 15.36 9.28
C ILE A 183 -3.78 14.80 9.21
N GLU A 184 -3.29 14.46 8.04
CA GLU A 184 -1.93 13.98 7.80
C GLU A 184 -0.87 15.03 8.16
N ILE A 185 -1.20 16.32 8.12
CA ILE A 185 -0.29 17.42 8.49
C ILE A 185 0.29 17.20 9.88
N ILE A 186 -0.51 16.70 10.83
CA ILE A 186 -0.11 16.52 12.23
C ILE A 186 1.01 15.47 12.35
N PRO A 187 0.82 14.20 11.94
CA PRO A 187 1.88 13.19 12.05
C PRO A 187 3.09 13.49 11.14
N ALA A 188 2.89 14.10 9.96
CA ALA A 188 3.99 14.52 9.10
C ALA A 188 4.88 15.57 9.78
N LEU A 189 4.28 16.57 10.43
CA LEU A 189 4.99 17.61 11.20
C LEU A 189 5.73 17.02 12.40
N ILE A 190 5.08 16.14 13.15
CA ILE A 190 5.69 15.44 14.28
C ILE A 190 6.90 14.62 13.80
N TRP A 191 6.75 13.83 12.73
CA TRP A 191 7.83 13.04 12.19
C TRP A 191 8.99 13.91 11.69
N PHE A 192 8.70 14.98 10.94
CA PHE A 192 9.69 15.94 10.49
C PHE A 192 10.52 16.50 11.66
N GLY A 193 9.85 16.91 12.75
CA GLY A 193 10.52 17.41 13.97
C GLY A 193 11.37 16.32 14.66
N LEU A 194 10.85 15.12 14.82
CA LEU A 194 11.55 14.00 15.47
C LEU A 194 12.80 13.56 14.71
N LEU A 195 12.84 13.69 13.38
CA LEU A 195 14.02 13.37 12.57
C LEU A 195 15.25 14.24 12.90
N TYR A 196 15.10 15.37 13.56
CA TYR A 196 16.25 16.16 14.03
C TYR A 196 16.96 15.49 15.21
N THR A 197 16.26 14.68 16.00
CA THR A 197 16.81 14.01 17.19
C THR A 197 17.62 12.76 16.87
N VAL A 198 17.39 12.10 15.72
CA VAL A 198 18.14 10.91 15.34
C VAL A 198 19.56 11.25 14.90
N PRO A 199 20.58 10.41 15.15
CA PRO A 199 21.95 10.65 14.70
C PRO A 199 22.11 10.45 13.19
N ARG A 200 23.28 10.81 12.63
CA ARG A 200 23.65 10.43 11.26
C ARG A 200 23.91 8.91 11.19
N SER A 201 23.70 8.32 10.02
CA SER A 201 24.00 6.89 9.80
C SER A 201 25.50 6.63 9.96
N PRO A 202 25.90 5.65 10.79
CA PRO A 202 27.32 5.28 10.93
C PRO A 202 27.90 4.72 9.64
N ALA A 203 27.16 3.90 8.88
CA ALA A 203 27.62 3.37 7.60
C ALA A 203 27.89 4.47 6.55
N TRP A 204 27.03 5.49 6.51
CA TRP A 204 27.26 6.63 5.64
C TRP A 204 28.48 7.48 6.08
N LEU A 205 28.69 7.64 7.39
CA LEU A 205 29.86 8.36 7.92
C LEU A 205 31.15 7.63 7.54
N VAL A 206 31.18 6.30 7.66
CA VAL A 206 32.32 5.48 7.20
C VAL A 206 32.53 5.63 5.70
N TYR A 207 31.46 5.56 4.90
CA TYR A 207 31.52 5.79 3.44
C TYR A 207 32.12 7.16 3.07
N LYS A 208 31.91 8.17 3.89
CA LYS A 208 32.49 9.54 3.72
C LYS A 208 33.86 9.72 4.38
N GLY A 209 34.49 8.67 4.91
CA GLY A 209 35.77 8.73 5.59
C GLY A 209 35.72 9.39 7.00
N LYS A 210 34.52 9.59 7.55
CA LYS A 210 34.32 10.24 8.86
C LYS A 210 34.25 9.21 9.99
N HIS A 211 35.31 8.46 10.18
CA HIS A 211 35.36 7.31 11.09
C HIS A 211 35.09 7.69 12.56
N GLU A 212 35.62 8.81 13.04
CA GLU A 212 35.42 9.24 14.42
C GLU A 212 33.96 9.64 14.71
N GLU A 213 33.28 10.33 13.78
CA GLU A 213 31.84 10.62 13.90
C GLU A 213 31.03 9.32 13.88
N ALA A 214 31.44 8.32 13.08
CA ALA A 214 30.79 7.00 13.06
C ALA A 214 30.92 6.27 14.39
N LYS A 215 32.11 6.23 14.99
CA LYS A 215 32.33 5.66 16.33
C LYS A 215 31.49 6.35 17.40
N GLN A 216 31.40 7.69 17.38
CA GLN A 216 30.55 8.44 18.32
C GLN A 216 29.06 8.10 18.17
N THR A 217 28.61 7.84 16.94
CA THR A 217 27.24 7.39 16.71
C THR A 217 27.01 5.97 17.22
N LEU A 218 27.93 5.06 16.93
CA LEU A 218 27.87 3.67 17.36
C LEU A 218 27.87 3.53 18.90
N LYS A 219 28.65 4.35 19.62
CA LYS A 219 28.64 4.40 21.11
C LYS A 219 27.24 4.60 21.70
N LYS A 220 26.32 5.22 20.95
CA LYS A 220 24.94 5.44 21.42
C LYS A 220 24.06 4.20 21.32
N VAL A 221 24.39 3.24 20.45
CA VAL A 221 23.49 2.15 20.03
C VAL A 221 24.06 0.75 20.19
N ILE A 222 25.38 0.59 20.36
CA ILE A 222 26.04 -0.68 20.61
C ILE A 222 27.05 -0.59 21.76
N PRO A 223 27.45 -1.74 22.37
CA PRO A 223 28.51 -1.80 23.35
C PRO A 223 29.86 -1.35 22.78
N GLU A 224 30.72 -0.78 23.64
CA GLU A 224 31.99 -0.19 23.20
C GLU A 224 32.96 -1.22 22.60
N ASN A 225 32.94 -2.44 23.10
CA ASN A 225 33.78 -3.55 22.61
C ASN A 225 33.38 -4.05 21.18
N GLU A 226 32.22 -3.69 20.67
CA GLU A 226 31.75 -4.09 19.32
C GLU A 226 32.01 -3.00 18.27
N ILE A 227 32.39 -1.77 18.67
CA ILE A 227 32.47 -0.61 17.78
C ILE A 227 33.54 -0.80 16.69
N GLU A 228 34.75 -1.18 17.07
CA GLU A 228 35.86 -1.33 16.11
C GLU A 228 35.57 -2.44 15.09
N ILE A 229 34.95 -3.53 15.53
CA ILE A 229 34.55 -4.64 14.66
C ILE A 229 33.52 -4.14 13.63
N GLN A 230 32.49 -3.45 14.07
CA GLN A 230 31.46 -2.92 13.17
C GLN A 230 31.99 -1.87 12.21
N VAL A 231 32.90 -1.00 12.63
CA VAL A 231 33.52 -0.03 11.72
C VAL A 231 34.37 -0.74 10.66
N ALA A 232 35.13 -1.78 11.05
CA ALA A 232 35.91 -2.60 10.11
C ALA A 232 35.01 -3.33 9.08
N GLU A 233 33.91 -3.93 9.54
CA GLU A 233 32.92 -4.57 8.65
C GLU A 233 32.31 -3.58 7.65
N MET A 234 31.97 -2.35 8.11
CA MET A 234 31.46 -1.30 7.25
C MET A 234 32.49 -0.83 6.22
N GLN A 235 33.77 -0.72 6.61
CA GLN A 235 34.87 -0.36 5.71
C GLN A 235 35.08 -1.45 4.64
N GLN A 236 35.06 -2.71 5.04
CA GLN A 236 35.16 -3.83 4.11
C GLN A 236 34.02 -3.82 3.10
N SER A 237 32.78 -3.62 3.55
CA SER A 237 31.60 -3.52 2.68
C SER A 237 31.69 -2.36 1.68
N VAL A 238 32.29 -1.24 2.07
CA VAL A 238 32.53 -0.09 1.18
C VAL A 238 33.59 -0.43 0.12
N SER A 239 34.67 -1.11 0.50
CA SER A 239 35.73 -1.50 -0.44
C SER A 239 35.27 -2.55 -1.46
N GLU A 240 34.45 -3.51 -1.04
CA GLU A 240 33.86 -4.55 -1.90
C GLU A 240 32.78 -3.98 -2.84
N GLY A 241 32.01 -2.97 -2.40
CA GLY A 241 30.97 -2.31 -3.21
C GLY A 241 31.51 -1.45 -4.36
N ASN A 242 32.80 -1.15 -4.37
CA ASN A 242 33.49 -0.38 -5.43
C ASN A 242 33.90 -1.23 -6.67
N GLN A 243 33.35 -2.43 -6.85
CA GLN A 243 33.54 -3.14 -8.11
C GLN A 243 32.76 -2.43 -9.22
N ASP A 244 33.48 -1.84 -10.18
CA ASP A 244 33.01 -1.08 -11.35
C ASP A 244 32.24 -1.92 -12.38
N ARG A 245 31.20 -2.64 -11.92
CA ARG A 245 30.28 -3.32 -12.83
C ARG A 245 29.17 -2.37 -13.26
N SER A 246 29.02 -2.13 -14.56
CA SER A 246 27.93 -1.31 -15.07
C SER A 246 26.56 -1.92 -14.74
N VAL A 247 25.58 -1.08 -14.48
CA VAL A 247 24.17 -1.49 -14.22
C VAL A 247 23.66 -2.39 -15.35
N GLY A 248 23.98 -2.04 -16.61
CA GLY A 248 23.58 -2.83 -17.78
C GLY A 248 24.17 -4.25 -17.80
N SER A 249 25.43 -4.43 -17.37
CA SER A 249 26.05 -5.77 -17.29
C SER A 249 25.40 -6.63 -16.21
N GLN A 250 25.07 -6.05 -15.07
CA GLN A 250 24.39 -6.75 -13.96
C GLN A 250 22.95 -7.15 -14.34
N LEU A 251 22.20 -6.27 -15.01
CA LEU A 251 20.90 -6.61 -15.56
C LEU A 251 20.98 -7.75 -16.58
N LYS A 252 21.97 -7.71 -17.49
CA LYS A 252 22.18 -8.79 -18.45
C LYS A 252 22.50 -10.12 -17.76
N GLU A 253 23.21 -10.09 -16.64
CA GLU A 253 23.50 -11.28 -15.83
C GLU A 253 22.23 -11.84 -15.17
N ILE A 254 21.35 -10.98 -14.62
CA ILE A 254 20.07 -11.39 -14.03
C ILE A 254 19.18 -12.12 -15.05
N PHE A 255 19.19 -11.68 -16.31
CA PHE A 255 18.42 -12.32 -17.39
C PHE A 255 19.21 -13.33 -18.22
N SER A 256 20.40 -13.75 -17.75
CA SER A 256 21.18 -14.81 -18.40
C SER A 256 20.49 -16.16 -18.24
N SER A 257 20.86 -17.14 -19.09
CA SER A 257 20.36 -18.52 -19.01
C SER A 257 20.59 -19.16 -17.64
N LYS A 258 21.70 -18.83 -16.98
CA LYS A 258 22.04 -19.33 -15.63
C LYS A 258 21.07 -18.82 -14.54
N MET A 259 20.59 -17.60 -14.67
CA MET A 259 19.73 -16.95 -13.68
C MET A 259 18.24 -16.90 -14.12
N SER A 260 17.92 -17.46 -15.28
CA SER A 260 16.58 -17.33 -15.90
C SER A 260 15.44 -17.79 -14.99
N ILE A 261 15.60 -18.90 -14.28
CA ILE A 261 14.56 -19.41 -13.35
C ILE A 261 14.37 -18.44 -12.18
N ILE A 262 15.47 -17.91 -11.63
CA ILE A 262 15.41 -16.92 -10.54
C ILE A 262 14.71 -15.65 -11.02
N ALA A 263 15.05 -15.19 -12.23
CA ALA A 263 14.41 -14.01 -12.83
C ALA A 263 12.90 -14.24 -13.07
N VAL A 264 12.50 -15.42 -13.55
CA VAL A 264 11.09 -15.79 -13.73
C VAL A 264 10.35 -15.81 -12.38
N VAL A 265 10.94 -16.41 -11.35
CA VAL A 265 10.34 -16.42 -10.00
C VAL A 265 10.18 -15.00 -9.46
N ALA A 266 11.24 -14.17 -9.55
CA ALA A 266 11.21 -12.79 -9.07
C ALA A 266 10.18 -11.94 -9.83
N LEU A 267 10.13 -12.05 -11.16
CA LEU A 267 9.16 -11.36 -12.00
C LEU A 267 7.74 -11.81 -11.66
N THR A 268 7.51 -13.12 -11.55
CA THR A 268 6.18 -13.66 -11.19
C THR A 268 5.74 -13.15 -9.82
N MET A 269 6.63 -13.12 -8.82
CA MET A 269 6.29 -12.57 -7.50
C MET A 269 5.93 -11.08 -7.58
N ALA A 270 6.71 -10.27 -8.32
CA ALA A 270 6.46 -8.84 -8.48
C ALA A 270 5.12 -8.56 -9.18
N LEU A 271 4.79 -9.35 -10.21
CA LEU A 271 3.52 -9.24 -10.93
C LEU A 271 2.34 -9.70 -10.05
N VAL A 272 2.43 -10.90 -9.48
CA VAL A 272 1.35 -11.50 -8.68
C VAL A 272 1.02 -10.64 -7.48
N GLN A 273 2.03 -10.10 -6.77
CA GLN A 273 1.80 -9.24 -5.61
C GLN A 273 0.83 -8.10 -5.93
N GLN A 274 1.00 -7.45 -7.06
CA GLN A 274 0.19 -6.28 -7.43
C GLN A 274 -1.09 -6.66 -8.17
N PHE A 275 -1.03 -7.69 -9.01
CA PHE A 275 -2.21 -8.20 -9.70
C PHE A 275 -3.17 -9.00 -8.79
N THR A 276 -2.88 -9.14 -7.50
CA THR A 276 -3.95 -9.48 -6.54
C THR A 276 -5.02 -8.40 -6.48
N GLY A 277 -4.73 -7.17 -6.93
CA GLY A 277 -5.62 -6.01 -6.81
C GLY A 277 -5.58 -5.38 -5.42
N ILE A 278 -4.65 -5.78 -4.54
CA ILE A 278 -4.61 -5.34 -3.14
C ILE A 278 -4.58 -3.81 -3.01
N ASN A 279 -3.71 -3.14 -3.76
CA ASN A 279 -3.58 -1.68 -3.64
C ASN A 279 -4.82 -0.96 -4.19
N ALA A 280 -5.50 -1.49 -5.20
CA ALA A 280 -6.78 -0.97 -5.65
C ALA A 280 -7.85 -1.13 -4.55
N VAL A 281 -7.98 -2.31 -3.95
CA VAL A 281 -8.94 -2.56 -2.85
C VAL A 281 -8.65 -1.66 -1.63
N LEU A 282 -7.38 -1.48 -1.26
CA LEU A 282 -7.00 -0.60 -0.14
C LEU A 282 -7.26 0.88 -0.43
N THR A 283 -6.87 1.34 -1.64
CA THR A 283 -7.02 2.75 -2.05
C THR A 283 -8.49 3.14 -2.23
N TYR A 284 -9.35 2.21 -2.68
CA TYR A 284 -10.77 2.44 -2.90
C TYR A 284 -11.66 1.68 -1.91
N ALA A 285 -11.18 1.43 -0.68
CA ALA A 285 -11.84 0.56 0.28
C ALA A 285 -13.31 0.91 0.57
N PRO A 286 -13.70 2.15 0.91
CA PRO A 286 -15.11 2.51 1.08
C PRO A 286 -15.93 2.25 -0.20
N THR A 287 -15.42 2.63 -1.37
CA THR A 287 -16.08 2.43 -2.66
C THR A 287 -16.34 0.94 -2.96
N VAL A 288 -15.35 0.07 -2.65
CA VAL A 288 -15.52 -1.39 -2.77
C VAL A 288 -16.59 -1.90 -1.78
N MET A 289 -16.61 -1.37 -0.56
CA MET A 289 -17.61 -1.74 0.43
C MET A 289 -19.03 -1.22 0.08
N GLU A 290 -19.14 -0.10 -0.61
CA GLU A 290 -20.44 0.41 -1.11
C GLU A 290 -21.09 -0.54 -2.12
N GLN A 291 -20.29 -1.32 -2.90
CA GLN A 291 -20.82 -2.33 -3.81
C GLN A 291 -21.58 -3.46 -3.07
N LEU A 292 -21.36 -3.60 -1.76
CA LEU A 292 -22.12 -4.56 -0.92
C LEU A 292 -23.57 -4.11 -0.64
N GLY A 293 -23.97 -2.94 -1.11
CA GLY A 293 -25.30 -2.41 -0.83
C GLY A 293 -25.54 -2.04 0.64
N LEU A 294 -24.49 -1.77 1.41
CA LEU A 294 -24.58 -1.47 2.85
C LEU A 294 -24.85 0.01 3.15
N GLY A 295 -24.74 0.89 2.16
CA GLY A 295 -24.77 2.34 2.33
C GLY A 295 -23.45 2.93 2.80
N GLU A 296 -23.33 4.26 2.71
CA GLU A 296 -22.06 4.98 2.88
C GLU A 296 -21.44 4.80 4.27
N GLN A 297 -22.19 5.07 5.35
CA GLN A 297 -21.65 4.97 6.71
C GLN A 297 -21.16 3.56 7.05
N ALA A 298 -21.94 2.55 6.67
CA ALA A 298 -21.54 1.16 6.87
C ALA A 298 -20.33 0.77 6.03
N ALA A 299 -20.19 1.28 4.80
CA ALA A 299 -19.03 1.05 3.95
C ALA A 299 -17.75 1.58 4.59
N PHE A 300 -17.76 2.80 5.13
CA PHE A 300 -16.61 3.35 5.87
C PHE A 300 -16.31 2.56 7.14
N GLN A 301 -17.34 2.10 7.87
CA GLN A 301 -17.15 1.24 9.03
C GLN A 301 -16.50 -0.10 8.65
N GLN A 302 -16.92 -0.72 7.56
CA GLN A 302 -16.33 -1.97 7.08
C GLN A 302 -14.87 -1.79 6.61
N ALA A 303 -14.51 -0.63 6.07
CA ALA A 303 -13.12 -0.33 5.71
C ALA A 303 -12.16 -0.40 6.91
N ILE A 304 -12.63 -0.12 8.13
CA ILE A 304 -11.84 -0.28 9.36
C ILE A 304 -11.39 -1.73 9.54
N TRP A 305 -12.27 -2.70 9.24
CA TRP A 305 -11.92 -4.12 9.36
C TRP A 305 -10.82 -4.53 8.38
N ILE A 306 -10.76 -3.92 7.17
CA ILE A 306 -9.65 -4.10 6.24
C ILE A 306 -8.33 -3.71 6.93
N GLY A 307 -8.29 -2.56 7.58
CA GLY A 307 -7.12 -2.11 8.31
C GLY A 307 -6.72 -3.06 9.46
N LEU A 308 -7.67 -3.41 10.33
CA LEU A 308 -7.43 -4.28 11.48
C LEU A 308 -6.91 -5.66 11.05
N VAL A 309 -7.54 -6.27 10.05
CA VAL A 309 -7.11 -7.56 9.48
C VAL A 309 -5.69 -7.44 8.89
N SER A 310 -5.38 -6.34 8.20
CA SER A 310 -4.04 -6.08 7.68
C SER A 310 -2.98 -6.06 8.78
N VAL A 311 -3.24 -5.39 9.92
CA VAL A 311 -2.31 -5.37 11.06
C VAL A 311 -2.13 -6.76 11.65
N ILE A 312 -3.22 -7.47 11.95
CA ILE A 312 -3.19 -8.78 12.59
C ILE A 312 -2.37 -9.77 11.75
N PHE A 313 -2.70 -9.88 10.46
CA PHE A 313 -2.07 -10.86 9.58
C PHE A 313 -0.64 -10.48 9.16
N THR A 314 -0.30 -9.19 9.09
CA THR A 314 1.09 -8.76 8.93
C THR A 314 1.94 -9.16 10.13
N VAL A 315 1.48 -8.90 11.36
CA VAL A 315 2.20 -9.31 12.57
C VAL A 315 2.34 -10.83 12.64
N LEU A 316 1.26 -11.56 12.35
CA LEU A 316 1.27 -13.02 12.32
C LEU A 316 2.27 -13.57 11.28
N SER A 317 2.33 -12.97 10.09
CA SER A 317 3.30 -13.32 9.06
C SER A 317 4.73 -13.15 9.54
N LEU A 318 5.07 -12.00 10.12
CA LEU A 318 6.42 -11.72 10.63
C LEU A 318 6.86 -12.66 11.77
N VAL A 319 5.92 -13.15 12.57
CA VAL A 319 6.20 -14.14 13.64
C VAL A 319 6.39 -15.55 13.09
N LEU A 320 5.66 -15.91 12.03
CA LEU A 320 5.61 -17.28 11.53
C LEU A 320 6.59 -17.55 10.39
N ILE A 321 7.07 -16.55 9.67
CA ILE A 321 7.90 -16.71 8.47
C ILE A 321 9.16 -17.55 8.71
N ASP A 322 9.80 -17.39 9.87
CA ASP A 322 10.99 -18.16 10.24
C ASP A 322 10.67 -19.56 10.77
N LYS A 323 9.43 -19.78 11.23
CA LYS A 323 8.98 -21.09 11.74
C LYS A 323 8.46 -21.98 10.63
N VAL A 324 7.61 -21.46 9.77
CA VAL A 324 6.92 -22.19 8.71
C VAL A 324 7.81 -22.33 7.47
N GLY A 325 8.49 -21.26 7.08
CA GLY A 325 9.27 -21.18 5.85
C GLY A 325 8.60 -20.32 4.78
N ARG A 326 9.40 -19.87 3.81
CA ARG A 326 8.94 -18.87 2.83
C ARG A 326 8.05 -19.50 1.76
N ARG A 327 8.47 -20.67 1.23
CA ARG A 327 7.73 -21.36 0.16
C ARG A 327 6.34 -21.83 0.61
N PRO A 328 6.16 -22.54 1.73
CA PRO A 328 4.84 -22.95 2.19
C PRO A 328 3.90 -21.75 2.42
N MET A 329 4.39 -20.70 3.10
CA MET A 329 3.57 -19.53 3.35
C MET A 329 3.17 -18.81 2.06
N MET A 330 4.07 -18.70 1.07
CA MET A 330 3.77 -18.10 -0.23
C MET A 330 2.73 -18.93 -0.99
N ILE A 331 2.94 -20.24 -1.13
CA ILE A 331 2.05 -21.11 -1.94
C ILE A 331 0.67 -21.21 -1.32
N TRP A 332 0.57 -21.57 -0.03
CA TRP A 332 -0.73 -21.68 0.64
C TRP A 332 -1.44 -20.34 0.78
N GLY A 333 -0.67 -19.27 0.96
CA GLY A 333 -1.23 -17.92 0.95
C GLY A 333 -1.81 -17.51 -0.40
N LEU A 334 -1.16 -17.85 -1.52
CA LEU A 334 -1.70 -17.59 -2.85
C LEU A 334 -2.91 -18.47 -3.17
N VAL A 335 -2.94 -19.74 -2.72
CA VAL A 335 -4.15 -20.58 -2.79
C VAL A 335 -5.29 -19.90 -2.05
N TRP A 336 -5.02 -19.39 -0.85
CA TRP A 336 -6.01 -18.67 -0.05
C TRP A 336 -6.48 -17.39 -0.74
N VAL A 337 -5.59 -16.60 -1.35
CA VAL A 337 -5.96 -15.43 -2.17
C VAL A 337 -6.90 -15.81 -3.30
N VAL A 338 -6.56 -16.84 -4.09
CA VAL A 338 -7.38 -17.29 -5.22
C VAL A 338 -8.79 -17.73 -4.77
N LEU A 339 -8.87 -18.51 -3.69
CA LEU A 339 -10.15 -18.93 -3.13
C LEU A 339 -10.98 -17.75 -2.64
N SER A 340 -10.36 -16.79 -1.95
CA SER A 340 -11.05 -15.60 -1.45
C SER A 340 -11.58 -14.70 -2.57
N LEU A 341 -10.76 -14.46 -3.61
CA LEU A 341 -11.20 -13.72 -4.80
C LEU A 341 -12.31 -14.47 -5.55
N GLY A 342 -12.26 -15.81 -5.59
CA GLY A 342 -13.33 -16.65 -6.12
C GLY A 342 -14.65 -16.52 -5.34
N ILE A 343 -14.59 -16.46 -4.02
CA ILE A 343 -15.76 -16.21 -3.17
C ILE A 343 -16.37 -14.83 -3.47
N CYS A 344 -15.53 -13.79 -3.60
CA CYS A 344 -16.00 -12.45 -3.97
C CYS A 344 -16.67 -12.47 -5.35
N ALA A 345 -16.02 -13.07 -6.35
CA ALA A 345 -16.55 -13.18 -7.71
C ALA A 345 -17.90 -13.91 -7.75
N TYR A 346 -18.01 -15.00 -7.03
CA TYR A 346 -19.27 -15.76 -6.91
C TYR A 346 -20.36 -14.93 -6.21
N GLY A 347 -20.02 -14.29 -5.08
CA GLY A 347 -20.99 -13.48 -4.33
C GLY A 347 -21.56 -12.32 -5.14
N PHE A 348 -20.71 -11.60 -5.88
CA PHE A 348 -21.16 -10.54 -6.79
C PHE A 348 -21.82 -11.09 -8.05
N GLY A 349 -21.38 -12.24 -8.56
CA GLY A 349 -21.97 -12.86 -9.75
C GLY A 349 -23.37 -13.45 -9.55
N THR A 350 -23.76 -13.71 -8.30
CA THR A 350 -25.12 -14.15 -7.93
C THR A 350 -26.00 -13.00 -7.44
N ALA A 351 -25.49 -11.78 -7.39
CA ALA A 351 -26.25 -10.60 -7.03
C ALA A 351 -27.36 -10.30 -8.06
N LYS A 352 -28.46 -9.74 -7.59
CA LYS A 352 -29.54 -9.23 -8.42
C LYS A 352 -29.84 -7.79 -7.99
N TYR A 353 -30.29 -7.00 -8.96
CA TYR A 353 -30.60 -5.61 -8.73
C TYR A 353 -32.02 -5.33 -9.22
N GLU A 354 -32.85 -4.75 -8.35
CA GLU A 354 -34.26 -4.47 -8.67
C GLU A 354 -34.71 -3.21 -7.98
N VAL A 355 -35.34 -2.30 -8.72
CA VAL A 355 -36.01 -1.12 -8.15
C VAL A 355 -37.40 -1.52 -7.73
N THR A 356 -37.72 -1.35 -6.45
CA THR A 356 -39.07 -1.57 -5.89
C THR A 356 -39.74 -0.24 -5.55
N GLU A 357 -41.07 -0.21 -5.50
CA GLU A 357 -41.82 0.97 -5.06
C GLU A 357 -41.41 1.39 -3.63
N LYS A 358 -41.15 0.41 -2.76
CA LYS A 358 -40.63 0.64 -1.43
C LYS A 358 -39.25 1.34 -1.48
N ALA A 359 -38.34 0.89 -2.33
CA ALA A 359 -37.05 1.54 -2.50
C ALA A 359 -37.19 3.01 -2.90
N ILE A 360 -38.11 3.31 -3.85
CA ILE A 360 -38.38 4.71 -4.28
C ILE A 360 -38.92 5.52 -3.12
N SER A 361 -39.86 4.98 -2.33
CA SER A 361 -40.44 5.68 -1.18
C SER A 361 -39.41 5.99 -0.08
N GLU A 362 -38.37 5.21 0.03
CA GLU A 362 -37.25 5.40 0.99
C GLU A 362 -36.15 6.36 0.47
N MET A 363 -36.25 6.83 -0.76
CA MET A 363 -35.26 7.72 -1.42
C MET A 363 -35.85 9.08 -1.81
N GLN A 364 -36.92 9.54 -1.14
CA GLN A 364 -37.65 10.77 -1.49
C GLN A 364 -36.79 12.05 -1.38
N ASP A 365 -35.67 12.00 -0.67
CA ASP A 365 -34.72 13.10 -0.55
C ASP A 365 -33.92 13.35 -1.85
N ILE A 366 -33.94 12.38 -2.79
CA ILE A 366 -33.24 12.51 -4.08
C ILE A 366 -34.14 13.24 -5.06
N PRO A 367 -33.71 14.37 -5.66
CA PRO A 367 -34.49 15.09 -6.66
C PRO A 367 -34.88 14.18 -7.83
N GLU A 368 -36.12 14.33 -8.27
CA GLU A 368 -36.70 13.59 -9.42
C GLU A 368 -36.70 12.05 -9.28
N ILE A 369 -36.63 11.51 -8.06
CA ILE A 369 -36.55 10.06 -7.78
C ILE A 369 -37.73 9.29 -8.44
N ASN A 370 -38.86 9.92 -8.61
CA ASN A 370 -40.04 9.31 -9.23
C ASN A 370 -39.81 8.87 -10.69
N LYS A 371 -38.75 9.35 -11.37
CA LYS A 371 -38.37 8.85 -12.69
C LYS A 371 -38.01 7.36 -12.64
N LEU A 372 -37.53 6.87 -11.50
CA LEU A 372 -37.18 5.45 -11.34
C LEU A 372 -38.41 4.51 -11.37
N THR A 373 -39.63 5.02 -11.30
CA THR A 373 -40.84 4.19 -11.45
C THR A 373 -40.88 3.44 -12.77
N THR A 374 -40.22 3.94 -13.82
CA THR A 374 -40.09 3.28 -15.11
C THR A 374 -39.21 2.02 -15.06
N LEU A 375 -38.43 1.84 -14.00
CA LEU A 375 -37.55 0.70 -13.77
C LEU A 375 -38.13 -0.30 -12.75
N VAL A 376 -39.27 0.01 -12.12
CA VAL A 376 -39.90 -0.87 -11.12
C VAL A 376 -40.27 -2.21 -11.75
N GLY A 377 -39.96 -3.31 -11.04
CA GLY A 377 -40.22 -4.68 -11.48
C GLY A 377 -39.24 -5.21 -12.54
N LYS A 378 -38.26 -4.41 -12.98
CA LYS A 378 -37.17 -4.91 -13.85
C LYS A 378 -36.03 -5.42 -12.98
N GLN A 379 -35.59 -6.66 -13.27
CA GLN A 379 -34.42 -7.26 -12.64
C GLN A 379 -33.22 -7.16 -13.55
N TYR A 380 -32.08 -6.79 -12.97
CA TYR A 380 -30.79 -6.69 -13.65
C TYR A 380 -29.83 -7.73 -13.04
N ALA A 381 -29.11 -8.43 -13.91
CA ALA A 381 -28.20 -9.50 -13.51
C ALA A 381 -26.83 -8.97 -13.05
N THR A 382 -26.47 -7.76 -13.44
CA THR A 382 -25.17 -7.15 -13.10
C THR A 382 -25.36 -5.74 -12.55
N ASP A 383 -24.40 -5.32 -11.73
CA ASP A 383 -24.32 -3.94 -11.23
C ASP A 383 -24.18 -2.91 -12.34
N ILE A 384 -23.52 -3.28 -13.45
CA ILE A 384 -23.35 -2.41 -14.63
C ILE A 384 -24.69 -2.17 -15.32
N GLU A 385 -25.43 -3.23 -15.66
CA GLU A 385 -26.76 -3.09 -16.30
C GLU A 385 -27.68 -2.22 -15.45
N PHE A 386 -27.65 -2.41 -14.14
CA PHE A 386 -28.43 -1.62 -13.20
C PHE A 386 -28.00 -0.14 -13.19
N LYS A 387 -26.68 0.13 -13.07
CA LYS A 387 -26.14 1.50 -13.06
C LYS A 387 -26.45 2.23 -14.38
N GLU A 388 -26.30 1.56 -15.53
CA GLU A 388 -26.65 2.13 -16.84
C GLU A 388 -28.16 2.43 -16.95
N ALA A 389 -29.02 1.54 -16.47
CA ALA A 389 -30.45 1.79 -16.46
C ALA A 389 -30.81 3.00 -15.59
N VAL A 390 -30.24 3.12 -14.38
CA VAL A 390 -30.43 4.27 -13.50
C VAL A 390 -29.87 5.55 -14.14
N LYS A 391 -28.67 5.50 -14.76
CA LYS A 391 -28.07 6.62 -15.46
C LYS A 391 -28.96 7.11 -16.62
N GLY A 392 -29.54 6.19 -17.37
CA GLY A 392 -30.44 6.51 -18.48
C GLY A 392 -31.71 7.27 -18.05
N VAL A 393 -32.17 7.08 -16.83
CA VAL A 393 -33.41 7.68 -16.29
C VAL A 393 -33.13 8.92 -15.45
N MET A 394 -32.11 8.86 -14.57
CA MET A 394 -31.79 9.92 -13.60
C MET A 394 -30.78 10.93 -14.13
N GLY A 395 -30.08 10.61 -15.22
CA GLY A 395 -28.93 11.37 -15.72
C GLY A 395 -27.63 11.01 -14.97
N GLU A 396 -26.50 11.35 -15.60
CA GLU A 396 -25.18 10.92 -15.17
C GLU A 396 -24.79 11.42 -13.78
N ILE A 397 -25.03 12.70 -13.49
CA ILE A 397 -24.64 13.34 -12.22
C ILE A 397 -25.44 12.74 -11.06
N SER A 398 -26.78 12.69 -11.18
CA SER A 398 -27.63 12.14 -10.13
C SER A 398 -27.37 10.65 -9.88
N ALA A 399 -27.16 9.86 -10.93
CA ALA A 399 -26.84 8.44 -10.83
C ALA A 399 -25.50 8.21 -10.13
N ARG A 400 -24.49 9.04 -10.40
CA ARG A 400 -23.16 8.97 -9.78
C ARG A 400 -23.21 9.37 -8.31
N ASP A 401 -23.76 10.53 -8.01
CA ASP A 401 -23.73 11.13 -6.67
C ASP A 401 -24.58 10.32 -5.66
N ASN A 402 -25.61 9.63 -6.14
CA ASN A 402 -26.48 8.78 -5.33
C ASN A 402 -26.27 7.27 -5.52
N SER A 403 -25.17 6.87 -6.20
CA SER A 403 -24.90 5.46 -6.55
C SER A 403 -24.92 4.52 -5.35
N SER A 404 -24.34 4.92 -4.22
CA SER A 404 -24.35 4.15 -2.97
C SER A 404 -25.76 3.90 -2.47
N THR A 405 -26.61 4.92 -2.48
CA THR A 405 -28.02 4.82 -2.06
C THR A 405 -28.83 3.93 -3.00
N PHE A 406 -28.65 4.08 -4.31
CA PHE A 406 -29.33 3.22 -5.28
C PHE A 406 -28.94 1.75 -5.12
N LEU A 407 -27.65 1.46 -4.94
CA LEU A 407 -27.18 0.09 -4.68
C LEU A 407 -27.74 -0.42 -3.34
N GLN A 408 -27.70 0.37 -2.27
CA GLN A 408 -28.21 -0.01 -0.97
C GLN A 408 -29.69 -0.42 -1.00
N LYS A 409 -30.51 0.28 -1.78
CA LYS A 409 -31.97 0.09 -1.82
C LYS A 409 -32.43 -0.92 -2.88
N SER A 410 -31.54 -1.28 -3.82
CA SER A 410 -31.92 -2.13 -4.98
C SER A 410 -31.12 -3.42 -5.09
N ALA A 411 -29.97 -3.55 -4.42
CA ALA A 411 -29.14 -4.75 -4.52
C ALA A 411 -29.66 -5.86 -3.59
N VAL A 412 -29.86 -7.04 -4.16
CA VAL A 412 -30.16 -8.28 -3.44
C VAL A 412 -28.96 -9.20 -3.59
N LEU A 413 -28.12 -9.26 -2.58
CA LEU A 413 -26.87 -10.00 -2.58
C LEU A 413 -26.53 -10.52 -1.16
N ASN A 414 -25.64 -11.51 -1.09
CA ASN A 414 -25.14 -11.99 0.19
C ASN A 414 -23.92 -11.14 0.64
N ALA A 415 -24.21 -9.98 1.23
CA ALA A 415 -23.18 -9.06 1.71
C ALA A 415 -22.20 -9.70 2.70
N ALA A 416 -22.67 -10.61 3.57
CA ALA A 416 -21.83 -11.30 4.54
C ALA A 416 -20.80 -12.23 3.87
N LEU A 417 -21.21 -12.97 2.83
CA LEU A 417 -20.32 -13.83 2.06
C LEU A 417 -19.24 -13.01 1.34
N ILE A 418 -19.63 -11.91 0.70
CA ILE A 418 -18.71 -11.05 -0.05
C ILE A 418 -17.74 -10.35 0.92
N LEU A 419 -18.24 -9.81 2.04
CA LEU A 419 -17.42 -9.19 3.07
C LEU A 419 -16.39 -10.19 3.64
N PHE A 420 -16.84 -11.43 3.94
CA PHE A 420 -15.94 -12.50 4.33
C PHE A 420 -14.88 -12.76 3.26
N GLY A 421 -15.25 -12.83 1.98
CA GLY A 421 -14.32 -12.99 0.87
C GLY A 421 -13.28 -11.88 0.81
N ILE A 422 -13.68 -10.62 0.92
CA ILE A 422 -12.78 -9.45 0.89
C ILE A 422 -11.82 -9.47 2.10
N LEU A 423 -12.34 -9.65 3.32
CA LEU A 423 -11.50 -9.68 4.52
C LEU A 423 -10.56 -10.90 4.53
N SER A 424 -11.02 -12.04 4.03
CA SER A 424 -10.21 -13.25 3.84
C SER A 424 -9.09 -13.03 2.81
N PHE A 425 -9.37 -12.33 1.71
CA PHE A 425 -8.37 -11.91 0.72
C PHE A 425 -7.30 -11.00 1.34
N ILE A 426 -7.72 -9.98 2.10
CA ILE A 426 -6.81 -9.06 2.81
C ILE A 426 -5.92 -9.84 3.79
N ALA A 427 -6.51 -10.76 4.56
CA ALA A 427 -5.80 -11.62 5.49
C ALA A 427 -4.75 -12.48 4.77
N ALA A 428 -5.14 -13.15 3.69
CA ALA A 428 -4.26 -14.01 2.90
C ALA A 428 -3.08 -13.24 2.30
N PHE A 429 -3.33 -12.05 1.77
CA PHE A 429 -2.29 -11.17 1.22
C PHE A 429 -1.27 -10.76 2.29
N HIS A 430 -1.74 -10.20 3.41
CA HIS A 430 -0.87 -9.72 4.49
C HIS A 430 -0.18 -10.84 5.26
N PHE A 431 -0.73 -12.05 5.23
CA PHE A 431 -0.09 -13.24 5.78
C PHE A 431 1.01 -13.81 4.87
N SER A 432 0.94 -13.59 3.57
CA SER A 432 1.78 -14.27 2.59
C SER A 432 2.54 -13.32 1.66
N VAL A 433 2.05 -13.13 0.45
CA VAL A 433 2.77 -12.48 -0.65
C VAL A 433 3.20 -11.05 -0.34
N GLY A 434 2.45 -10.33 0.49
CA GLY A 434 2.77 -8.95 0.88
C GLY A 434 4.16 -8.84 1.52
N PRO A 435 4.40 -9.41 2.71
CA PRO A 435 5.69 -9.34 3.38
C PRO A 435 6.73 -10.32 2.82
N ILE A 436 6.33 -11.53 2.37
CA ILE A 436 7.25 -12.60 2.01
C ILE A 436 8.01 -12.32 0.71
N MET A 437 7.40 -11.64 -0.26
CA MET A 437 8.07 -11.30 -1.52
C MET A 437 9.40 -10.56 -1.28
N TRP A 438 9.41 -9.58 -0.40
CA TRP A 438 10.61 -8.77 -0.13
C TRP A 438 11.73 -9.58 0.51
N VAL A 439 11.37 -10.50 1.40
CA VAL A 439 12.31 -11.45 2.03
C VAL A 439 12.89 -12.37 0.97
N LEU A 440 12.03 -13.00 0.16
CA LEU A 440 12.46 -13.90 -0.92
C LEU A 440 13.37 -13.22 -1.92
N LEU A 441 13.07 -12.00 -2.39
CA LEU A 441 13.94 -11.26 -3.30
C LEU A 441 15.34 -11.05 -2.72
N SER A 442 15.45 -10.86 -1.40
CA SER A 442 16.74 -10.73 -0.74
C SER A 442 17.48 -12.07 -0.55
N GLU A 443 16.78 -13.19 -0.58
CA GLU A 443 17.33 -14.52 -0.34
C GLU A 443 17.72 -15.26 -1.63
N ILE A 444 16.95 -15.06 -2.73
CA ILE A 444 17.18 -15.79 -4.00
C ILE A 444 18.29 -15.22 -4.89
N PHE A 445 18.64 -13.92 -4.74
CA PHE A 445 19.69 -13.31 -5.53
C PHE A 445 21.06 -13.35 -4.81
N PRO A 446 22.16 -13.58 -5.56
CA PRO A 446 23.53 -13.43 -5.03
C PRO A 446 23.75 -12.02 -4.48
N ILE A 447 24.61 -11.90 -3.47
CA ILE A 447 24.92 -10.61 -2.82
C ILE A 447 25.37 -9.57 -3.85
N SER A 448 26.19 -9.99 -4.83
CA SER A 448 26.72 -9.12 -5.90
C SER A 448 25.65 -8.52 -6.82
N LEU A 449 24.46 -9.14 -6.95
CA LEU A 449 23.37 -8.70 -7.83
C LEU A 449 22.21 -8.05 -7.08
N ARG A 450 22.12 -8.23 -5.75
CA ARG A 450 20.98 -7.70 -4.93
C ARG A 450 20.79 -6.21 -5.07
N GLY A 451 21.89 -5.47 -5.16
CA GLY A 451 21.88 -4.00 -5.29
C GLY A 451 21.14 -3.50 -6.54
N ILE A 452 21.02 -4.33 -7.57
CA ILE A 452 20.31 -4.02 -8.82
C ILE A 452 19.00 -4.81 -8.92
N ALA A 453 19.02 -6.11 -8.57
CA ALA A 453 17.86 -6.98 -8.73
C ALA A 453 16.66 -6.50 -7.88
N ILE A 454 16.88 -6.22 -6.59
CA ILE A 454 15.77 -5.81 -5.69
C ILE A 454 15.12 -4.51 -6.15
N PRO A 455 15.87 -3.41 -6.43
CA PRO A 455 15.29 -2.18 -6.97
C PRO A 455 14.61 -2.38 -8.33
N PHE A 456 15.14 -3.23 -9.19
CA PHE A 456 14.55 -3.50 -10.50
C PHE A 456 13.17 -4.17 -10.39
N PHE A 457 13.04 -5.24 -9.60
CA PHE A 457 11.76 -5.91 -9.40
C PHE A 457 10.80 -5.07 -8.55
N ALA A 458 11.30 -4.26 -7.62
CA ALA A 458 10.51 -3.26 -6.91
C ALA A 458 9.92 -2.21 -7.86
N LEU A 459 10.70 -1.76 -8.85
CA LEU A 459 10.24 -0.84 -9.88
C LEU A 459 9.08 -1.45 -10.70
N ILE A 460 9.24 -2.70 -11.16
CA ILE A 460 8.18 -3.42 -11.88
C ILE A 460 6.92 -3.50 -11.01
N SER A 461 7.07 -3.92 -9.75
CA SER A 461 5.95 -3.98 -8.80
C SER A 461 5.26 -2.62 -8.63
N SER A 462 6.02 -1.54 -8.49
CA SER A 462 5.48 -0.18 -8.35
C SER A 462 4.72 0.29 -9.59
N VAL A 463 5.23 -0.01 -10.80
CA VAL A 463 4.53 0.31 -12.06
C VAL A 463 3.19 -0.41 -12.13
N ILE A 464 3.17 -1.72 -11.84
CA ILE A 464 1.92 -2.51 -11.87
C ILE A 464 0.95 -2.01 -10.80
N SER A 465 1.43 -1.70 -9.59
CA SER A 465 0.62 -1.11 -8.52
C SER A 465 -0.06 0.19 -8.96
N ALA A 466 0.71 1.08 -9.57
CA ALA A 466 0.19 2.34 -10.07
C ALA A 466 -0.87 2.12 -11.17
N LEU A 467 -0.59 1.24 -12.12
CA LEU A 467 -1.52 0.92 -13.20
C LEU A 467 -2.82 0.28 -12.66
N THR A 468 -2.74 -0.65 -11.72
CA THR A 468 -3.95 -1.26 -11.13
C THR A 468 -4.82 -0.22 -10.44
N GLN A 469 -4.24 0.73 -9.71
CA GLN A 469 -4.98 1.82 -9.07
C GLN A 469 -5.59 2.80 -10.09
N PHE A 470 -4.86 3.09 -11.19
CA PHE A 470 -5.34 3.97 -12.25
C PHE A 470 -6.56 3.39 -12.98
N PHE A 471 -6.49 2.10 -13.35
CA PHE A 471 -7.55 1.45 -14.10
C PHE A 471 -8.75 1.01 -13.25
N PHE A 472 -8.60 0.92 -11.94
CA PHE A 472 -9.64 0.35 -11.07
C PHE A 472 -10.99 1.07 -11.13
N PRO A 473 -11.09 2.42 -11.08
CA PRO A 473 -12.37 3.11 -11.23
C PRO A 473 -13.05 2.81 -12.57
N TRP A 474 -12.28 2.77 -13.65
CA TRP A 474 -12.79 2.38 -14.97
C TRP A 474 -13.25 0.92 -14.99
N GLN A 475 -12.48 0.00 -14.39
CA GLN A 475 -12.90 -1.40 -14.26
C GLN A 475 -14.22 -1.52 -13.50
N LEU A 476 -14.36 -0.79 -12.39
CA LEU A 476 -15.57 -0.81 -11.57
C LEU A 476 -16.81 -0.26 -12.32
N ALA A 477 -16.60 0.72 -13.18
CA ALA A 477 -17.67 1.29 -14.01
C ALA A 477 -18.04 0.42 -15.21
N ASN A 478 -17.09 -0.34 -15.79
CA ASN A 478 -17.27 -1.00 -17.08
C ASN A 478 -17.20 -2.53 -17.07
N MET A 479 -16.54 -3.16 -16.07
CA MET A 479 -16.39 -4.61 -15.97
C MET A 479 -17.32 -5.24 -14.94
N GLY A 480 -17.72 -4.48 -13.93
CA GLY A 480 -18.50 -4.95 -12.78
C GLY A 480 -17.67 -5.70 -11.75
N ALA A 481 -18.17 -5.70 -10.51
CA ALA A 481 -17.42 -6.22 -9.37
C ALA A 481 -17.05 -7.70 -9.53
N SER A 482 -17.97 -8.55 -9.99
CA SER A 482 -17.69 -9.99 -10.19
C SER A 482 -16.52 -10.24 -11.15
N SER A 483 -16.53 -9.56 -12.31
CA SER A 483 -15.49 -9.75 -13.35
C SER A 483 -14.13 -9.23 -12.89
N ILE A 484 -14.06 -8.19 -12.08
CA ILE A 484 -12.83 -7.66 -11.52
C ILE A 484 -12.16 -8.70 -10.61
N PHE A 485 -12.92 -9.32 -9.70
CA PHE A 485 -12.38 -10.34 -8.80
C PHE A 485 -11.96 -11.60 -9.56
N LEU A 486 -12.69 -12.00 -10.62
CA LEU A 486 -12.28 -13.09 -11.51
C LEU A 486 -10.99 -12.76 -12.27
N PHE A 487 -10.85 -11.54 -12.80
CA PHE A 487 -9.67 -11.09 -13.52
C PHE A 487 -8.41 -11.16 -12.64
N TYR A 488 -8.46 -10.58 -11.45
CA TYR A 488 -7.34 -10.64 -10.51
C TYR A 488 -7.08 -12.07 -10.02
N GLY A 489 -8.12 -12.82 -9.69
CA GLY A 489 -8.02 -14.22 -9.27
C GLY A 489 -7.39 -15.12 -10.34
N GLY A 490 -7.74 -14.91 -11.60
CA GLY A 490 -7.17 -15.63 -12.75
C GLY A 490 -5.67 -15.38 -12.93
N ILE A 491 -5.23 -14.13 -12.83
CA ILE A 491 -3.79 -13.79 -12.91
C ILE A 491 -3.02 -14.41 -11.75
N VAL A 492 -3.55 -14.30 -10.52
CA VAL A 492 -2.93 -14.91 -9.34
C VAL A 492 -2.85 -16.42 -9.47
N PHE A 493 -3.88 -17.07 -10.01
CA PHE A 493 -3.88 -18.51 -10.24
C PHE A 493 -2.79 -18.97 -11.21
N VAL A 494 -2.59 -18.24 -12.32
CA VAL A 494 -1.48 -18.50 -13.25
C VAL A 494 -0.12 -18.33 -12.56
N GLY A 495 0.04 -17.25 -11.80
CA GLY A 495 1.26 -17.02 -11.03
C GLY A 495 1.51 -18.08 -9.95
N LEU A 496 0.45 -18.55 -9.29
CA LEU A 496 0.53 -19.66 -8.34
C LEU A 496 1.09 -20.94 -8.97
N ILE A 497 0.65 -21.29 -10.19
CA ILE A 497 1.16 -22.46 -10.92
C ILE A 497 2.66 -22.32 -11.18
N ILE A 498 3.10 -21.13 -11.62
CA ILE A 498 4.52 -20.85 -11.90
C ILE A 498 5.33 -20.94 -10.60
N LEU A 499 4.88 -20.29 -9.53
CA LEU A 499 5.59 -20.29 -8.25
C LEU A 499 5.57 -21.67 -7.58
N TYR A 500 4.47 -22.43 -7.68
CA TYR A 500 4.42 -23.79 -7.18
C TYR A 500 5.51 -24.67 -7.81
N LYS A 501 5.74 -24.52 -9.12
CA LYS A 501 6.74 -25.29 -9.86
C LYS A 501 8.17 -24.85 -9.57
N TYR A 502 8.42 -23.54 -9.56
CA TYR A 502 9.79 -23.01 -9.61
C TYR A 502 10.30 -22.40 -8.31
N LEU A 503 9.42 -21.92 -7.40
CA LEU A 503 9.84 -21.30 -6.15
C LEU A 503 10.56 -22.31 -5.25
N PRO A 504 11.84 -22.07 -4.86
CA PRO A 504 12.55 -22.89 -3.89
C PRO A 504 12.12 -22.54 -2.46
N GLU A 505 12.33 -23.46 -1.51
CA GLU A 505 12.37 -23.10 -0.09
C GLU A 505 13.74 -22.50 0.23
N THR A 506 13.73 -21.38 0.91
CA THR A 506 14.95 -20.63 1.25
C THR A 506 15.30 -20.69 2.74
N LYS A 507 14.39 -21.16 3.58
CA LYS A 507 14.58 -21.26 5.03
C LYS A 507 15.81 -22.09 5.39
N ASN A 508 16.72 -21.50 6.18
CA ASN A 508 17.95 -22.13 6.66
C ASN A 508 18.90 -22.64 5.55
N LEU A 509 18.82 -22.09 4.35
CA LEU A 509 19.70 -22.41 3.24
C LEU A 509 20.65 -21.26 2.94
N THR A 510 21.87 -21.59 2.51
CA THR A 510 22.79 -20.61 1.94
C THR A 510 22.37 -20.25 0.51
N ILE A 511 22.89 -19.14 -0.01
CA ILE A 511 22.59 -18.69 -1.37
C ILE A 511 23.05 -19.72 -2.40
N GLU A 512 24.21 -20.31 -2.18
CA GLU A 512 24.82 -21.35 -3.02
C GLU A 512 23.93 -22.59 -3.07
N GLU A 513 23.38 -23.02 -1.93
CA GLU A 513 22.44 -24.15 -1.84
C GLU A 513 21.12 -23.86 -2.57
N ILE A 514 20.63 -22.61 -2.49
CA ILE A 514 19.42 -22.17 -3.20
C ILE A 514 19.67 -22.20 -4.71
N GLN A 515 20.81 -21.67 -5.17
CA GLN A 515 21.20 -21.70 -6.59
C GLN A 515 21.34 -23.13 -7.12
N ALA A 516 22.05 -23.99 -6.39
CA ALA A 516 22.20 -25.40 -6.77
C ALA A 516 20.86 -26.15 -6.87
N LYS A 517 19.86 -25.79 -6.06
CA LYS A 517 18.50 -26.34 -6.15
C LYS A 517 17.74 -25.84 -7.37
N LEU A 518 18.00 -24.61 -7.82
CA LEU A 518 17.35 -24.02 -8.99
C LEU A 518 17.98 -24.48 -10.30
N GLU A 519 19.29 -24.71 -10.33
CA GLU A 519 19.99 -25.30 -11.49
C GLU A 519 19.56 -26.77 -11.80
N LYS A 520 19.04 -27.49 -10.81
CA LYS A 520 18.52 -28.84 -10.96
C LYS A 520 17.07 -28.94 -11.42
N LYS A 521 16.36 -27.83 -11.55
CA LYS A 521 14.95 -27.73 -12.01
C LYS A 521 14.86 -27.19 -13.43
#